data_c6fd61ed97845e76c4d089fa93570497
#
_entry.id   c6fd61ed97845e76c4d089fa93570497
#
_cell.length_a   1.000
_cell.length_b   1.000
_cell.length_c   1.000
_cell.angle_alpha   90.00
_cell.angle_beta   90.00
_cell.angle_gamma   90.00
#
_symmetry.space_group_name_H-M   'P 1'
#
loop_
_entity.id
_entity.type
_entity.pdbx_description
1 polymer ?
#
loop_
_entity_poly.entity_id
_entity_poly.type
_entity_poly.pdbx_seq_one_letter_code
_entity_poly.pdbx_strand_id
1 'polypeptide(L)'
;MPSPAEDLNDALRDLIDVVRTADLDGVELAGHVRTVAAVADALRPHRHEGVRMQAGLKYPDPAADMGPDVDRGPNDFFPYSPVVGRLNPLAPPVEMWRVAGPTGAEIHGSAVIGAAYNGPPDCVHGGVIAEIMDELLGCVCVTNGIGGFTGTLTVVYRSTTPLSQPLTLRGWHDRSEGRKVFAKGTIHHGDTLCVEAEGIFIRSDALPGGGAGR
;
A
#
# COMPACT_ATOMS: atom_id res chain seq x y z
N MET A 1 -4.97 -3.23 20.09
CA MET A 1 -3.87 -4.23 20.15
C MET A 1 -3.86 -4.95 18.82
N PRO A 2 -2.71 -5.20 18.21
CA PRO A 2 -2.63 -5.96 16.96
C PRO A 2 -3.27 -7.35 17.14
N SER A 3 -3.78 -7.91 16.06
CA SER A 3 -4.33 -9.26 16.06
C SER A 3 -3.20 -10.30 15.92
N PRO A 4 -3.41 -11.58 16.33
CA PRO A 4 -2.41 -12.62 16.10
C PRO A 4 -2.01 -12.80 14.62
N ALA A 5 -2.89 -12.42 13.69
CA ALA A 5 -2.58 -12.45 12.26
C ALA A 5 -1.64 -11.30 11.87
N GLU A 6 -1.80 -10.10 12.45
CA GLU A 6 -0.86 -8.99 12.27
C GLU A 6 0.49 -9.32 12.88
N ASP A 7 0.53 -9.87 14.11
CA ASP A 7 1.76 -10.31 14.76
C ASP A 7 2.54 -11.32 13.91
N LEU A 8 1.84 -12.27 13.25
CA LEU A 8 2.47 -13.22 12.33
C LEU A 8 3.07 -12.51 11.11
N ASN A 9 2.35 -11.54 10.53
CA ASN A 9 2.86 -10.79 9.38
C ASN A 9 4.05 -9.90 9.76
N ASP A 10 4.06 -9.33 10.96
CA ASP A 10 5.20 -8.55 11.46
C ASP A 10 6.44 -9.44 11.66
N ALA A 11 6.28 -10.63 12.23
CA ALA A 11 7.37 -11.60 12.35
C ALA A 11 7.92 -12.05 10.98
N LEU A 12 7.06 -12.17 9.97
CA LEU A 12 7.50 -12.49 8.60
C LEU A 12 8.26 -11.32 7.96
N ARG A 13 7.83 -10.06 8.17
CA ARG A 13 8.55 -8.87 7.69
C ARG A 13 9.94 -8.76 8.34
N ASP A 14 10.02 -8.99 9.66
CA ASP A 14 11.28 -9.03 10.40
C ASP A 14 12.21 -10.11 9.83
N LEU A 15 11.70 -11.32 9.59
CA LEU A 15 12.47 -12.40 8.99
C LEU A 15 12.96 -12.01 7.57
N ILE A 16 12.13 -11.39 6.76
CA ILE A 16 12.53 -10.91 5.41
C ILE A 16 13.67 -9.90 5.52
N ASP A 17 13.57 -8.92 6.43
CA ASP A 17 14.60 -7.91 6.63
C ASP A 17 15.91 -8.51 7.13
N VAL A 18 15.85 -9.40 8.12
CA VAL A 18 17.03 -10.11 8.65
C VAL A 18 17.71 -10.94 7.56
N VAL A 19 16.96 -11.75 6.80
CA VAL A 19 17.52 -12.57 5.71
C VAL A 19 18.13 -11.70 4.62
N ARG A 20 17.53 -10.54 4.34
CA ARG A 20 18.02 -9.61 3.32
C ARG A 20 19.33 -8.92 3.74
N THR A 21 19.53 -8.71 5.04
CA THR A 21 20.65 -7.91 5.57
C THR A 21 21.75 -8.73 6.24
N ALA A 22 21.48 -10.00 6.57
CA ALA A 22 22.44 -10.88 7.21
C ALA A 22 23.53 -11.34 6.25
N ASP A 23 24.76 -11.42 6.74
CA ASP A 23 25.83 -12.19 6.10
C ASP A 23 25.65 -13.66 6.48
N LEU A 24 25.25 -14.48 5.52
CA LEU A 24 24.95 -15.89 5.72
C LEU A 24 26.08 -16.83 5.31
N ASP A 25 27.24 -16.30 4.94
CA ASP A 25 28.41 -17.10 4.57
C ASP A 25 28.86 -17.96 5.77
N GLY A 26 28.96 -19.27 5.55
CA GLY A 26 29.36 -20.21 6.58
C GLY A 26 28.28 -20.56 7.63
N VAL A 27 27.08 -20.00 7.53
CA VAL A 27 25.96 -20.36 8.42
C VAL A 27 25.29 -21.65 7.97
N GLU A 28 25.08 -22.60 8.92
CA GLU A 28 24.32 -23.81 8.63
C GLU A 28 22.80 -23.48 8.54
N LEU A 29 22.24 -23.52 7.33
CA LEU A 29 20.88 -23.07 7.08
C LEU A 29 19.81 -24.18 7.04
N ALA A 30 20.19 -25.46 6.94
CA ALA A 30 19.22 -26.55 6.75
C ALA A 30 18.20 -26.65 7.89
N GLY A 31 18.61 -26.35 9.14
CA GLY A 31 17.71 -26.25 10.29
C GLY A 31 16.69 -25.14 10.14
N HIS A 32 17.12 -23.95 9.76
CA HIS A 32 16.27 -22.78 9.56
C HIS A 32 15.28 -22.96 8.41
N VAL A 33 15.73 -23.53 7.29
CA VAL A 33 14.87 -23.89 6.15
C VAL A 33 13.73 -24.82 6.58
N ARG A 34 14.05 -25.89 7.36
CA ARG A 34 13.02 -26.82 7.88
C ARG A 34 12.02 -26.12 8.79
N THR A 35 12.47 -25.20 9.64
CA THR A 35 11.59 -24.45 10.55
C THR A 35 10.62 -23.58 9.77
N VAL A 36 11.10 -22.79 8.81
CA VAL A 36 10.27 -21.92 7.98
C VAL A 36 9.27 -22.74 7.13
N ALA A 37 9.74 -23.85 6.54
CA ALA A 37 8.88 -24.75 5.78
C ALA A 37 7.77 -25.36 6.65
N ALA A 38 8.06 -25.76 7.88
CA ALA A 38 7.08 -26.32 8.81
C ALA A 38 5.96 -25.31 9.15
N VAL A 39 6.29 -24.03 9.32
CA VAL A 39 5.28 -22.97 9.51
C VAL A 39 4.37 -22.85 8.28
N ALA A 40 4.95 -22.83 7.08
CA ALA A 40 4.17 -22.77 5.84
C ALA A 40 3.26 -24.00 5.67
N ASP A 41 3.75 -25.21 6.00
CA ASP A 41 2.98 -26.44 5.90
C ASP A 41 1.82 -26.49 6.91
N ALA A 42 2.02 -25.99 8.12
CA ALA A 42 0.98 -25.89 9.14
C ALA A 42 -0.15 -24.94 8.73
N LEU A 43 0.16 -23.88 7.99
CA LEU A 43 -0.81 -22.88 7.53
C LEU A 43 -1.49 -23.25 6.22
N ARG A 44 -0.90 -24.13 5.40
CA ARG A 44 -1.39 -24.51 4.07
C ARG A 44 -2.84 -25.02 4.05
N PRO A 45 -3.33 -25.82 5.02
CA PRO A 45 -4.72 -26.26 5.08
C PRO A 45 -5.75 -25.14 5.26
N HIS A 46 -5.30 -23.96 5.72
CA HIS A 46 -6.16 -22.79 5.96
C HIS A 46 -6.19 -21.82 4.77
N ARG A 47 -5.65 -22.21 3.61
CA ARG A 47 -5.72 -21.40 2.39
C ARG A 47 -7.16 -21.13 2.01
N HIS A 48 -7.46 -19.85 1.74
CA HIS A 48 -8.72 -19.45 1.14
C HIS A 48 -8.72 -19.75 -0.38
N GLU A 49 -9.73 -20.47 -0.85
CA GLU A 49 -9.87 -20.86 -2.27
C GLU A 49 -10.73 -19.89 -3.11
N GLY A 50 -11.35 -18.90 -2.47
CA GLY A 50 -12.21 -17.90 -3.11
C GLY A 50 -11.45 -16.77 -3.81
N VAL A 51 -12.19 -15.76 -4.25
CA VAL A 51 -11.66 -14.54 -4.85
C VAL A 51 -10.76 -13.83 -3.83
N ARG A 52 -9.60 -13.36 -4.30
CA ARG A 52 -8.65 -12.60 -3.48
C ARG A 52 -8.81 -11.13 -3.75
N MET A 53 -8.93 -10.35 -2.68
CA MET A 53 -9.13 -8.90 -2.73
C MET A 53 -8.24 -8.23 -1.69
N GLN A 54 -7.87 -6.99 -1.94
CA GLN A 54 -7.12 -6.18 -0.97
C GLN A 54 -7.96 -5.90 0.30
N ALA A 55 -9.28 -5.72 0.14
CA ALA A 55 -10.21 -5.41 1.22
C ALA A 55 -10.60 -6.62 2.09
N GLY A 56 -10.29 -7.86 1.69
CA GLY A 56 -10.61 -9.03 2.50
C GLY A 56 -10.50 -10.36 1.76
N LEU A 57 -10.59 -11.45 2.51
CA LEU A 57 -10.68 -12.80 1.96
C LEU A 57 -12.13 -13.20 1.62
N LYS A 58 -13.11 -12.54 2.22
CA LYS A 58 -14.52 -12.67 1.89
C LYS A 58 -14.95 -11.40 1.17
N TYR A 59 -15.84 -11.53 0.19
CA TYR A 59 -16.35 -10.36 -0.53
C TYR A 59 -17.07 -9.45 0.49
N PRO A 60 -16.50 -8.30 0.88
CA PRO A 60 -17.22 -7.36 1.71
C PRO A 60 -18.42 -6.84 0.91
N ASP A 61 -19.48 -6.46 1.58
CA ASP A 61 -20.54 -5.68 0.94
C ASP A 61 -19.92 -4.31 0.58
N PRO A 62 -19.67 -4.02 -0.72
CA PRO A 62 -19.02 -2.77 -1.08
C PRO A 62 -19.83 -1.54 -0.69
N ALA A 63 -21.15 -1.67 -0.55
CA ALA A 63 -22.04 -0.57 -0.18
C ALA A 63 -21.97 -0.27 1.33
N ALA A 64 -21.65 -1.26 2.16
CA ALA A 64 -21.56 -1.11 3.61
C ALA A 64 -20.19 -0.55 4.05
N ASP A 65 -19.11 -0.85 3.30
CA ASP A 65 -17.73 -0.56 3.73
C ASP A 65 -17.10 0.67 3.03
N MET A 66 -17.70 1.19 1.94
CA MET A 66 -17.11 2.25 1.10
C MET A 66 -17.78 3.62 1.24
N GLY A 67 -18.60 3.83 2.30
CA GLY A 67 -19.26 5.12 2.52
C GLY A 67 -18.29 6.23 2.96
N PRO A 68 -18.58 7.52 2.62
CA PRO A 68 -17.80 8.66 3.06
C PRO A 68 -17.74 8.86 4.58
N ASP A 69 -18.59 8.17 5.32
CA ASP A 69 -18.71 8.25 6.78
C ASP A 69 -17.92 7.18 7.53
N VAL A 70 -17.16 6.32 6.85
CA VAL A 70 -16.37 5.29 7.52
C VAL A 70 -15.06 5.91 8.02
N ASP A 71 -14.93 5.99 9.34
CA ASP A 71 -13.75 6.50 10.06
C ASP A 71 -12.59 5.46 10.07
N ARG A 72 -12.39 4.79 8.93
CA ARG A 72 -11.34 3.80 8.71
C ARG A 72 -10.29 4.37 7.77
N GLY A 73 -9.04 4.28 8.19
CA GLY A 73 -7.91 4.61 7.34
C GLY A 73 -7.68 3.55 6.23
N PRO A 74 -6.88 3.88 5.21
CA PRO A 74 -6.54 2.94 4.13
C PRO A 74 -5.99 1.59 4.61
N ASN A 75 -5.18 1.58 5.68
CA ASN A 75 -4.62 0.34 6.26
C ASN A 75 -5.70 -0.61 6.81
N ASP A 76 -6.78 -0.07 7.38
CA ASP A 76 -7.90 -0.86 7.87
C ASP A 76 -8.83 -1.30 6.73
N PHE A 77 -8.86 -0.50 5.67
CA PHE A 77 -9.70 -0.71 4.49
C PHE A 77 -9.14 -1.79 3.56
N PHE A 78 -7.81 -1.80 3.40
CA PHE A 78 -7.09 -2.72 2.54
C PHE A 78 -6.08 -3.58 3.30
N PRO A 79 -6.54 -4.44 4.24
CA PRO A 79 -5.64 -5.22 5.11
C PRO A 79 -4.73 -6.19 4.36
N TYR A 80 -5.04 -6.54 3.10
CA TYR A 80 -4.25 -7.42 2.23
C TYR A 80 -3.56 -6.69 1.08
N SER A 81 -3.59 -5.36 1.05
CA SER A 81 -2.87 -4.57 0.05
C SER A 81 -1.38 -4.91 0.04
N PRO A 82 -0.72 -4.93 -1.14
CA PRO A 82 0.72 -5.10 -1.23
C PRO A 82 1.50 -3.86 -0.72
N VAL A 83 0.83 -2.74 -0.42
CA VAL A 83 1.47 -1.50 0.03
C VAL A 83 1.11 -1.14 1.46
N VAL A 84 -0.19 -1.12 1.80
CA VAL A 84 -0.67 -0.68 3.14
C VAL A 84 -1.21 -1.83 3.99
N GLY A 85 -1.20 -3.06 3.47
CA GLY A 85 -1.86 -4.18 4.10
C GLY A 85 -1.10 -4.75 5.29
N ARG A 86 -1.66 -4.63 6.50
CA ARG A 86 -1.08 -5.21 7.71
C ARG A 86 -1.07 -6.74 7.69
N LEU A 87 -1.96 -7.36 6.89
CA LEU A 87 -2.05 -8.82 6.69
C LEU A 87 -1.33 -9.30 5.42
N ASN A 88 -0.50 -8.47 4.82
CA ASN A 88 0.37 -8.86 3.70
C ASN A 88 1.84 -8.68 4.12
N PRO A 89 2.61 -9.77 4.27
CA PRO A 89 4.01 -9.67 4.71
C PRO A 89 4.93 -9.01 3.69
N LEU A 90 4.49 -8.86 2.43
CA LEU A 90 5.26 -8.16 1.40
C LEU A 90 5.00 -6.65 1.39
N ALA A 91 3.96 -6.17 2.10
CA ALA A 91 3.69 -4.75 2.17
C ALA A 91 4.81 -4.03 2.95
N PRO A 92 5.40 -2.95 2.41
CA PRO A 92 6.25 -2.08 3.20
C PRO A 92 5.43 -1.42 4.31
N PRO A 93 6.05 -1.00 5.42
CA PRO A 93 5.32 -0.40 6.54
C PRO A 93 4.88 1.04 6.20
N VAL A 94 3.94 1.18 5.28
CA VAL A 94 3.33 2.46 4.91
C VAL A 94 2.04 2.64 5.70
N GLU A 95 1.99 3.67 6.54
CA GLU A 95 0.78 4.08 7.24
C GLU A 95 0.13 5.23 6.50
N MET A 96 -1.19 5.14 6.28
CA MET A 96 -1.96 6.17 5.60
C MET A 96 -3.22 6.52 6.39
N TRP A 97 -3.59 7.80 6.38
CA TRP A 97 -4.77 8.30 7.06
C TRP A 97 -5.44 9.43 6.30
N ARG A 98 -6.74 9.58 6.53
CA ARG A 98 -7.57 10.62 5.92
C ARG A 98 -7.37 11.96 6.61
N VAL A 99 -7.30 13.02 5.81
CA VAL A 99 -7.28 14.42 6.27
C VAL A 99 -8.32 15.21 5.46
N ALA A 100 -9.02 16.15 6.09
CA ALA A 100 -9.90 17.07 5.37
C ALA A 100 -9.07 18.02 4.51
N GLY A 101 -9.38 18.10 3.22
CA GLY A 101 -8.70 18.98 2.27
C GLY A 101 -9.68 19.93 1.59
N PRO A 102 -9.18 20.89 0.80
CA PRO A 102 -9.99 21.95 0.17
C PRO A 102 -10.91 21.44 -0.95
N THR A 103 -10.55 20.32 -1.59
CA THR A 103 -11.30 19.73 -2.73
C THR A 103 -11.88 18.35 -2.42
N GLY A 104 -11.95 17.99 -1.15
CA GLY A 104 -12.36 16.68 -0.68
C GLY A 104 -11.36 16.11 0.32
N ALA A 105 -11.46 14.81 0.62
CA ALA A 105 -10.50 14.17 1.51
C ALA A 105 -9.14 14.01 0.82
N GLU A 106 -8.09 14.35 1.55
CA GLU A 106 -6.70 14.03 1.21
C GLU A 106 -6.28 12.77 1.96
N ILE A 107 -5.29 12.08 1.44
CA ILE A 107 -4.60 11.00 2.13
C ILE A 107 -3.19 11.49 2.48
N HIS A 108 -2.88 11.46 3.77
CA HIS A 108 -1.54 11.65 4.27
C HIS A 108 -0.97 10.30 4.69
N GLY A 109 0.36 10.22 4.72
CA GLY A 109 1.01 8.98 5.13
C GLY A 109 2.43 9.18 5.64
N SER A 110 2.94 8.13 6.26
CA SER A 110 4.33 8.01 6.68
C SER A 110 4.86 6.62 6.41
N ALA A 111 6.16 6.52 6.15
CA ALA A 111 6.83 5.25 5.93
C ALA A 111 8.30 5.31 6.35
N VAL A 112 8.83 4.16 6.74
CA VAL A 112 10.28 3.89 6.81
C VAL A 112 10.52 2.62 5.99
N ILE A 113 11.09 2.77 4.82
CA ILE A 113 11.25 1.66 3.85
C ILE A 113 12.61 1.01 4.06
N GLY A 114 12.61 -0.29 4.41
CA GLY A 114 13.79 -1.06 4.74
C GLY A 114 14.53 -1.64 3.53
N ALA A 115 15.62 -2.37 3.81
CA ALA A 115 16.54 -2.91 2.82
C ALA A 115 15.92 -3.95 1.87
N ALA A 116 14.81 -4.57 2.23
CA ALA A 116 14.07 -5.47 1.34
C ALA A 116 13.61 -4.79 0.04
N TYR A 117 13.45 -3.47 0.06
CA TYR A 117 12.95 -2.65 -1.05
C TYR A 117 14.03 -1.80 -1.72
N ASN A 118 15.29 -2.16 -1.54
CA ASN A 118 16.43 -1.43 -2.07
C ASN A 118 16.49 -1.46 -3.61
N GLY A 119 16.82 -0.31 -4.19
CA GLY A 119 17.18 -0.13 -5.58
C GLY A 119 18.67 0.26 -5.72
N PRO A 120 18.98 1.50 -6.14
CA PRO A 120 20.35 2.03 -6.09
C PRO A 120 20.89 2.05 -4.64
N PRO A 121 22.22 2.18 -4.43
CA PRO A 121 22.79 2.22 -3.08
C PRO A 121 22.04 3.20 -2.17
N ASP A 122 21.62 2.72 -1.01
CA ASP A 122 20.89 3.47 0.04
C ASP A 122 19.60 4.15 -0.40
N CYS A 123 19.01 3.74 -1.53
CA CYS A 123 17.79 4.31 -2.07
C CYS A 123 16.69 3.25 -2.24
N VAL A 124 15.44 3.66 -2.06
CA VAL A 124 14.26 2.85 -2.38
C VAL A 124 14.19 2.60 -3.89
N HIS A 125 13.84 1.38 -4.28
CA HIS A 125 13.67 1.00 -5.68
C HIS A 125 12.56 1.80 -6.35
N GLY A 126 12.83 2.34 -7.55
CA GLY A 126 11.87 3.20 -8.28
C GLY A 126 10.52 2.52 -8.55
N GLY A 127 10.50 1.21 -8.82
CA GLY A 127 9.25 0.46 -8.98
C GLY A 127 8.44 0.35 -7.69
N VAL A 128 9.09 0.24 -6.52
CA VAL A 128 8.42 0.25 -5.21
C VAL A 128 7.82 1.64 -4.93
N ILE A 129 8.55 2.69 -5.28
CA ILE A 129 8.03 4.07 -5.20
C ILE A 129 6.78 4.23 -6.07
N ALA A 130 6.81 3.72 -7.31
CA ALA A 130 5.67 3.80 -8.22
C ALA A 130 4.45 3.02 -7.68
N GLU A 131 4.67 1.85 -7.08
CA GLU A 131 3.63 1.05 -6.42
C GLU A 131 3.01 1.80 -5.22
N ILE A 132 3.83 2.42 -4.37
CA ILE A 132 3.37 3.25 -3.25
C ILE A 132 2.55 4.44 -3.76
N MET A 133 2.98 5.09 -4.85
CA MET A 133 2.25 6.22 -5.43
C MET A 133 0.92 5.78 -6.04
N ASP A 134 0.85 4.64 -6.71
CA ASP A 134 -0.40 4.10 -7.24
C ASP A 134 -1.43 3.84 -6.12
N GLU A 135 -0.99 3.20 -5.05
CA GLU A 135 -1.84 2.93 -3.88
C GLU A 135 -2.31 4.23 -3.20
N LEU A 136 -1.40 5.18 -2.97
CA LEU A 136 -1.73 6.49 -2.39
C LEU A 136 -2.83 7.20 -3.18
N LEU A 137 -2.69 7.26 -4.50
CA LEU A 137 -3.64 7.93 -5.39
C LEU A 137 -4.94 7.14 -5.53
N GLY A 138 -4.87 5.80 -5.51
CA GLY A 138 -6.04 4.92 -5.44
C GLY A 138 -6.83 5.14 -4.15
N CYS A 139 -6.16 5.24 -3.01
CA CYS A 139 -6.76 5.55 -1.72
C CYS A 139 -7.44 6.94 -1.71
N VAL A 140 -6.87 7.94 -2.38
CA VAL A 140 -7.54 9.25 -2.58
C VAL A 140 -8.86 9.08 -3.30
N CYS A 141 -8.89 8.30 -4.39
CA CYS A 141 -10.10 8.05 -5.14
C CYS A 141 -11.15 7.34 -4.30
N VAL A 142 -10.80 6.24 -3.65
CA VAL A 142 -11.71 5.44 -2.82
C VAL A 142 -12.28 6.26 -1.67
N THR A 143 -11.45 7.01 -0.95
CA THR A 143 -11.87 7.85 0.19
C THR A 143 -12.83 8.98 -0.23
N ASN A 144 -12.78 9.41 -1.48
CA ASN A 144 -13.70 10.39 -2.05
C ASN A 144 -14.92 9.73 -2.74
N GLY A 145 -15.17 8.44 -2.50
CA GLY A 145 -16.32 7.72 -3.09
C GLY A 145 -16.20 7.50 -4.60
N ILE A 146 -14.98 7.48 -5.12
CA ILE A 146 -14.70 7.31 -6.53
C ILE A 146 -14.16 5.90 -6.75
N GLY A 147 -14.99 4.99 -7.25
CA GLY A 147 -14.56 3.67 -7.69
C GLY A 147 -13.96 3.72 -9.10
N GLY A 148 -12.80 3.09 -9.31
CA GLY A 148 -12.16 3.09 -10.62
C GLY A 148 -10.87 2.26 -10.65
N PHE A 149 -10.32 2.13 -11.86
CA PHE A 149 -9.04 1.46 -12.10
C PHE A 149 -8.01 2.46 -12.58
N THR A 150 -6.77 2.29 -12.19
CA THR A 150 -5.64 3.07 -12.70
C THR A 150 -5.53 2.90 -14.21
N GLY A 151 -5.71 3.95 -14.97
CA GLY A 151 -5.54 3.99 -16.41
C GLY A 151 -4.15 4.48 -16.81
N THR A 152 -3.61 5.44 -16.06
CA THR A 152 -2.26 5.98 -16.27
C THR A 152 -1.68 6.43 -14.93
N LEU A 153 -0.42 6.10 -14.70
CA LEU A 153 0.36 6.62 -13.59
C LEU A 153 1.63 7.28 -14.17
N THR A 154 1.83 8.55 -13.88
CA THR A 154 3.05 9.29 -14.20
C THR A 154 3.79 9.60 -12.93
N VAL A 155 5.02 9.12 -12.80
CA VAL A 155 5.88 9.33 -11.63
C VAL A 155 7.11 10.13 -12.05
N VAL A 156 7.37 11.21 -11.34
CA VAL A 156 8.54 12.06 -11.54
C VAL A 156 9.43 11.99 -10.30
N TYR A 157 10.64 11.46 -10.48
CA TYR A 157 11.64 11.35 -9.42
C TYR A 157 12.45 12.65 -9.38
N ARG A 158 12.26 13.46 -8.34
CA ARG A 158 12.89 14.78 -8.17
C ARG A 158 14.23 14.68 -7.46
N SER A 159 14.30 13.79 -6.48
CA SER A 159 15.55 13.45 -5.79
C SER A 159 15.53 11.98 -5.36
N THR A 160 16.65 11.49 -4.83
CA THR A 160 16.71 10.13 -4.26
C THR A 160 15.76 9.99 -3.08
N THR A 161 15.08 8.85 -3.00
CA THR A 161 14.24 8.49 -1.83
C THR A 161 15.07 7.57 -0.94
N PRO A 162 15.55 8.04 0.23
CA PRO A 162 16.50 7.27 1.04
C PRO A 162 15.82 6.08 1.73
N LEU A 163 16.57 4.97 1.86
CA LEU A 163 16.21 3.83 2.68
C LEU A 163 16.32 4.16 4.17
N SER A 164 15.51 3.46 4.98
CA SER A 164 15.59 3.49 6.45
C SER A 164 15.49 4.91 7.05
N GLN A 165 14.92 5.84 6.30
CA GLN A 165 14.68 7.21 6.73
C GLN A 165 13.18 7.50 6.74
N PRO A 166 12.72 8.40 7.62
CA PRO A 166 11.32 8.82 7.64
C PRO A 166 10.90 9.49 6.33
N LEU A 167 9.85 8.99 5.72
CA LEU A 167 9.21 9.57 4.55
C LEU A 167 7.82 10.04 4.91
N THR A 168 7.39 11.16 4.33
CA THR A 168 6.01 11.65 4.41
C THR A 168 5.36 11.62 3.04
N LEU A 169 4.09 11.23 3.01
CA LEU A 169 3.30 11.09 1.80
C LEU A 169 2.09 12.02 1.88
N ARG A 170 1.69 12.58 0.75
CA ARG A 170 0.45 13.33 0.62
C ARG A 170 -0.16 13.09 -0.74
N GLY A 171 -1.47 12.74 -0.78
CA GLY A 171 -2.24 12.58 -1.99
C GLY A 171 -3.54 13.36 -1.92
N TRP A 172 -3.99 13.91 -3.07
CA TRP A 172 -5.23 14.69 -3.16
C TRP A 172 -5.91 14.52 -4.52
N HIS A 173 -7.24 14.71 -4.51
CA HIS A 173 -8.01 14.81 -5.74
C HIS A 173 -7.74 16.16 -6.41
N ASP A 174 -7.35 16.15 -7.68
CA ASP A 174 -7.07 17.35 -8.47
C ASP A 174 -8.32 17.81 -9.22
N ARG A 175 -8.87 16.95 -10.09
CA ARG A 175 -10.06 17.24 -10.91
C ARG A 175 -10.70 15.97 -11.46
N SER A 176 -11.90 16.12 -12.03
CA SER A 176 -12.60 15.05 -12.75
C SER A 176 -13.08 15.57 -14.11
N GLU A 177 -12.90 14.74 -15.15
CA GLU A 177 -13.30 15.04 -16.54
C GLU A 177 -14.05 13.82 -17.10
N GLY A 178 -15.39 13.86 -17.06
CA GLY A 178 -16.21 12.71 -17.43
C GLY A 178 -15.89 11.48 -16.58
N ARG A 179 -15.45 10.39 -17.23
CA ARG A 179 -15.03 9.17 -16.52
C ARG A 179 -13.61 9.21 -15.96
N LYS A 180 -12.81 10.21 -16.31
CA LYS A 180 -11.42 10.35 -15.84
C LYS A 180 -11.38 11.14 -14.55
N VAL A 181 -10.66 10.61 -13.58
CA VAL A 181 -10.37 11.23 -12.29
C VAL A 181 -8.87 11.40 -12.18
N PHE A 182 -8.44 12.60 -11.89
CA PHE A 182 -7.04 12.97 -11.74
C PHE A 182 -6.74 13.14 -10.26
N ALA A 183 -5.80 12.36 -9.77
CA ALA A 183 -5.26 12.48 -8.43
C ALA A 183 -3.77 12.76 -8.50
N LYS A 184 -3.27 13.55 -7.56
CA LYS A 184 -1.84 13.91 -7.44
C LYS A 184 -1.32 13.57 -6.08
N GLY A 185 -0.01 13.34 -5.99
CA GLY A 185 0.63 13.06 -4.73
C GLY A 185 2.12 13.31 -4.74
N THR A 186 2.69 13.37 -3.53
CA THR A 186 4.12 13.61 -3.29
C THR A 186 4.66 12.70 -2.21
N ILE A 187 5.97 12.41 -2.30
CA ILE A 187 6.76 11.81 -1.22
C ILE A 187 7.89 12.77 -0.89
N HIS A 188 8.10 13.01 0.40
CA HIS A 188 9.17 13.85 0.91
C HIS A 188 10.02 13.10 1.94
N HIS A 189 11.30 13.49 2.04
CA HIS A 189 12.19 13.22 3.14
C HIS A 189 12.56 14.56 3.79
N GLY A 190 12.06 14.81 4.99
CA GLY A 190 12.11 16.15 5.59
C GLY A 190 11.48 17.18 4.63
N ASP A 191 12.22 18.26 4.33
CA ASP A 191 11.79 19.32 3.41
C ASP A 191 12.10 18.99 1.93
N THR A 192 12.75 17.87 1.64
CA THR A 192 13.15 17.49 0.28
C THR A 192 12.01 16.76 -0.44
N LEU A 193 11.54 17.32 -1.55
CA LEU A 193 10.64 16.63 -2.47
C LEU A 193 11.41 15.52 -3.19
N CYS A 194 11.07 14.26 -2.88
CA CYS A 194 11.67 13.11 -3.54
C CYS A 194 10.92 12.72 -4.82
N VAL A 195 9.59 12.67 -4.71
CA VAL A 195 8.73 12.16 -5.79
C VAL A 195 7.46 12.99 -5.87
N GLU A 196 7.00 13.21 -7.08
CA GLU A 196 5.64 13.64 -7.38
C GLU A 196 5.00 12.72 -8.42
N ALA A 197 3.69 12.51 -8.34
CA ALA A 197 2.97 11.71 -9.30
C ALA A 197 1.60 12.28 -9.62
N GLU A 198 1.13 11.96 -10.84
CA GLU A 198 -0.24 12.12 -11.28
C GLU A 198 -0.79 10.77 -11.73
N GLY A 199 -1.94 10.38 -11.17
CA GLY A 199 -2.73 9.21 -11.59
C GLY A 199 -3.99 9.64 -12.32
N ILE A 200 -4.30 8.95 -13.43
CA ILE A 200 -5.59 9.05 -14.13
C ILE A 200 -6.34 7.76 -13.87
N PHE A 201 -7.40 7.85 -13.08
CA PHE A 201 -8.27 6.72 -12.75
C PHE A 201 -9.51 6.76 -13.64
N ILE A 202 -9.92 5.60 -14.14
CA ILE A 202 -11.10 5.47 -14.98
C ILE A 202 -12.24 4.92 -14.13
N ARG A 203 -13.28 5.72 -13.92
CA ARG A 203 -14.49 5.29 -13.21
C ARG A 203 -15.08 4.05 -13.85
N SER A 204 -15.48 3.10 -13.02
CA SER A 204 -16.11 1.86 -13.44
C SER A 204 -17.47 1.71 -12.75
N ASP A 205 -18.53 1.50 -13.56
CA ASP A 205 -19.87 1.21 -13.03
C ASP A 205 -19.94 -0.15 -12.31
N ALA A 206 -18.90 -0.99 -12.46
CA ALA A 206 -18.77 -2.27 -11.76
C ALA A 206 -18.23 -2.12 -10.32
N LEU A 207 -17.78 -0.91 -9.93
CA LEU A 207 -17.25 -0.63 -8.61
C LEU A 207 -18.16 0.37 -7.87
N PRO A 208 -18.26 0.26 -6.54
CA PRO A 208 -18.99 1.24 -5.72
C PRO A 208 -18.48 2.66 -5.98
N GLY A 209 -19.37 3.64 -6.08
CA GLY A 209 -19.05 5.03 -6.42
C GLY A 209 -18.82 5.29 -7.91
N GLY A 210 -18.79 4.28 -8.78
CA GLY A 210 -18.60 4.45 -10.24
C GLY A 210 -19.82 5.00 -10.98
N GLY A 211 -21.01 4.91 -10.42
CA GLY A 211 -22.29 5.19 -11.07
C GLY A 211 -22.91 6.57 -10.81
N ALA A 212 -22.17 7.58 -10.37
CA ALA A 212 -22.72 8.92 -10.10
C ALA A 212 -22.44 9.88 -11.24
N GLY A 213 -23.39 10.11 -12.09
CA GLY A 213 -23.36 11.18 -13.10
C GLY A 213 -24.12 10.81 -14.37
N ARG A 214 -25.43 10.67 -14.29
CA ARG A 214 -26.35 10.89 -15.40
C ARG A 214 -27.02 12.23 -15.25
#